data_e467dbcdd86a9b10974400ee732e6d01
#
_entry.id   e467dbcdd86a9b10974400ee732e6d01
#
_cell.length_a   1.000
_cell.length_b   1.000
_cell.length_c   1.000
_cell.angle_alpha   90.00
_cell.angle_beta   90.00
_cell.angle_gamma   90.00
#
_symmetry.space_group_name_H-M   'P 1'
#
loop_
_entity.id
_entity.type
_entity.pdbx_description
1 polymer ?
#
loop_
_entity_poly.entity_id
_entity_poly.type
_entity_poly.pdbx_seq_one_letter_code
_entity_poly.pdbx_strand_id
1 'polypeptide(L)'
;FMGALEPAAQGIERLWKGLGALMLLYAAFLMAGALTGQEDPRHPLAAFAQQPVASATGVAPSLEVEFVRVRNEAELHEQLAVAASAGQEAVVDVYADWCVACQDMARTTFRDARVIKALAPMRRLQLDLSDNTPAQRELLQRLKLYGPPAMLFYDRNGDEKQAMRVQSETGADALLKRLGS
;
A
#
# COMPACT_ATOMS: atom_id res chain seq x y z
N PHE A 1 21.20 49.39 45.95
CA PHE A 1 21.32 48.85 44.59
C PHE A 1 21.15 47.31 44.55
N MET A 2 20.06 46.81 45.07
CA MET A 2 19.72 45.39 44.94
C MET A 2 18.20 45.24 44.79
N GLY A 3 17.68 45.46 43.59
CA GLY A 3 16.23 45.41 43.40
C GLY A 3 15.75 45.29 41.97
N ALA A 4 16.61 44.81 41.03
CA ALA A 4 16.23 44.78 39.63
C ALA A 4 16.37 43.42 38.90
N LEU A 5 16.56 42.31 39.62
CA LEU A 5 16.78 41.00 39.01
C LEU A 5 15.68 39.95 39.27
N GLU A 6 14.62 40.28 39.98
CA GLU A 6 13.52 39.31 40.27
C GLU A 6 12.49 39.08 39.14
N PRO A 7 12.26 39.94 38.15
CA PRO A 7 11.26 39.65 37.11
C PRO A 7 11.66 38.55 36.13
N ALA A 8 12.97 38.32 35.93
CA ALA A 8 13.46 37.34 34.97
C ALA A 8 13.27 35.87 35.40
N ALA A 9 13.38 35.59 36.71
CA ALA A 9 13.22 34.21 37.23
C ALA A 9 11.76 33.71 37.12
N GLN A 10 10.80 34.58 37.36
CA GLN A 10 9.36 34.21 37.22
C GLN A 10 8.96 33.99 35.74
N GLY A 11 9.60 34.67 34.81
CA GLY A 11 9.36 34.43 33.38
C GLY A 11 9.87 33.07 32.91
N ILE A 12 11.03 32.64 33.37
CA ILE A 12 11.62 31.33 33.05
C ILE A 12 10.80 30.18 33.65
N GLU A 13 10.34 30.29 34.91
CA GLU A 13 9.48 29.27 35.51
C GLU A 13 8.15 29.10 34.75
N ARG A 14 7.56 30.20 34.30
CA ARG A 14 6.32 30.13 33.49
C ARG A 14 6.57 29.50 32.12
N LEU A 15 7.72 29.79 31.50
CA LEU A 15 8.14 29.14 30.24
C LEU A 15 8.35 27.64 30.41
N TRP A 16 9.02 27.20 31.50
CA TRP A 16 9.22 25.78 31.78
C TRP A 16 7.91 25.07 32.09
N LYS A 17 7.00 25.68 32.83
CA LYS A 17 5.64 25.14 33.07
C LYS A 17 4.82 25.06 31.80
N GLY A 18 4.91 26.05 30.92
CA GLY A 18 4.25 26.06 29.61
C GLY A 18 4.80 24.98 28.69
N LEU A 19 6.14 24.82 28.65
CA LEU A 19 6.80 23.78 27.86
C LEU A 19 6.44 22.36 28.37
N GLY A 20 6.38 22.18 29.71
CA GLY A 20 5.97 20.92 30.31
C GLY A 20 4.51 20.54 29.94
N ALA A 21 3.60 21.52 29.99
CA ALA A 21 2.21 21.31 29.60
C ALA A 21 2.09 20.96 28.10
N LEU A 22 2.86 21.62 27.23
CA LEU A 22 2.89 21.34 25.80
C LEU A 22 3.40 19.91 25.52
N MET A 23 4.46 19.49 26.21
CA MET A 23 5.01 18.13 26.12
C MET A 23 4.03 17.06 26.58
N LEU A 24 3.28 17.32 27.66
CA LEU A 24 2.24 16.41 28.13
C LEU A 24 1.09 16.28 27.15
N LEU A 25 0.64 17.38 26.55
CA LEU A 25 -0.38 17.36 25.50
C LEU A 25 0.11 16.61 24.27
N TYR A 26 1.35 16.81 23.87
CA TYR A 26 1.95 16.11 22.75
C TYR A 26 2.08 14.61 23.04
N ALA A 27 2.51 14.21 24.24
CA ALA A 27 2.58 12.81 24.66
C ALA A 27 1.19 12.15 24.70
N ALA A 28 0.17 12.84 25.21
CA ALA A 28 -1.21 12.36 25.21
C ALA A 28 -1.73 12.18 23.76
N PHE A 29 -1.39 13.09 22.88
CA PHE A 29 -1.74 13.00 21.46
C PHE A 29 -1.08 11.79 20.75
N LEU A 30 0.21 11.54 21.06
CA LEU A 30 0.91 10.36 20.52
C LEU A 30 0.33 9.05 21.08
N MET A 31 -0.04 9.02 22.37
CA MET A 31 -0.69 7.85 22.96
C MET A 31 -2.07 7.58 22.34
N ALA A 32 -2.85 8.61 22.08
CA ALA A 32 -4.14 8.48 21.40
C ALA A 32 -3.95 7.92 19.98
N GLY A 33 -2.92 8.37 19.25
CA GLY A 33 -2.57 7.83 17.94
C GLY A 33 -2.15 6.36 17.98
N ALA A 34 -1.33 5.98 18.98
CA ALA A 34 -0.89 4.60 19.15
C ALA A 34 -2.05 3.63 19.51
N LEU A 35 -3.01 4.06 20.30
CA LEU A 35 -4.19 3.27 20.66
C LEU A 35 -5.17 3.06 19.49
N THR A 36 -5.14 3.93 18.48
CA THR A 36 -5.97 3.80 17.27
C THR A 36 -5.32 2.95 16.18
N GLY A 37 -4.12 2.38 16.42
CA GLY A 37 -3.41 1.53 15.46
C GLY A 37 -2.96 2.26 14.18
N GLN A 38 -2.88 3.59 14.21
CA GLN A 38 -2.45 4.40 13.08
C GLN A 38 -0.92 4.43 13.03
N GLU A 39 -0.35 3.79 12.01
CA GLU A 39 1.10 3.80 11.77
C GLU A 39 1.58 5.02 10.97
N ASP A 40 0.66 5.88 10.51
CA ASP A 40 1.00 7.05 9.68
C ASP A 40 0.94 8.37 10.50
N PRO A 41 2.09 8.93 10.91
CA PRO A 41 2.15 10.16 11.70
C PRO A 41 1.71 11.42 10.94
N ARG A 42 1.51 11.33 9.62
CA ARG A 42 1.10 12.47 8.78
C ARG A 42 -0.42 12.66 8.71
N HIS A 43 -1.20 11.65 9.12
CA HIS A 43 -2.66 11.70 9.12
C HIS A 43 -3.27 11.30 10.47
N PRO A 44 -2.96 12.02 11.55
CA PRO A 44 -3.37 11.64 12.91
C PRO A 44 -4.89 11.67 13.16
N LEU A 45 -5.65 12.30 12.27
CA LEU A 45 -7.11 12.43 12.38
C LEU A 45 -7.87 11.51 11.42
N ALA A 46 -7.19 10.64 10.65
CA ALA A 46 -7.86 9.74 9.71
C ALA A 46 -8.83 8.77 10.42
N ALA A 47 -8.54 8.39 11.68
CA ALA A 47 -9.42 7.55 12.49
C ALA A 47 -10.77 8.22 12.82
N PHE A 48 -10.82 9.55 12.91
CA PHE A 48 -12.06 10.28 13.18
C PHE A 48 -12.90 10.54 11.93
N ALA A 49 -12.29 10.43 10.75
CA ALA A 49 -13.01 10.53 9.47
C ALA A 49 -13.69 9.21 9.05
N GLN A 50 -13.31 8.09 9.67
CA GLN A 50 -13.94 6.79 9.49
C GLN A 50 -15.03 6.60 10.55
N GLN A 51 -16.16 7.31 10.43
CA GLN A 51 -17.37 6.92 11.14
C GLN A 51 -17.81 5.54 10.66
N PRO A 52 -18.08 4.57 11.56
CA PRO A 52 -18.70 3.33 11.17
C PRO A 52 -20.13 3.62 10.72
N VAL A 53 -20.36 3.82 9.44
CA VAL A 53 -21.67 3.69 8.86
C VAL A 53 -22.03 2.21 8.94
N ALA A 54 -22.92 1.91 9.88
CA ALA A 54 -23.54 0.62 10.07
C ALA A 54 -23.98 0.04 8.72
N SER A 55 -23.62 -1.22 8.52
CA SER A 55 -23.98 -2.13 7.46
C SER A 55 -25.33 -1.81 6.77
N ALA A 56 -25.26 -1.16 5.63
CA ALA A 56 -26.28 -1.30 4.62
C ALA A 56 -25.65 -2.19 3.53
N THR A 57 -26.22 -3.34 3.28
CA THR A 57 -25.96 -4.27 2.19
C THR A 57 -26.12 -3.56 0.85
N GLY A 58 -25.10 -2.85 0.47
CA GLY A 58 -24.88 -2.28 -0.83
C GLY A 58 -23.38 -2.30 -1.04
N VAL A 59 -22.88 -3.17 -1.93
CA VAL A 59 -21.50 -3.21 -2.37
C VAL A 59 -21.17 -1.84 -2.95
N ALA A 60 -20.65 -0.94 -2.09
CA ALA A 60 -19.96 0.24 -2.59
C ALA A 60 -18.79 -0.28 -3.45
N PRO A 61 -18.61 0.18 -4.71
CA PRO A 61 -17.47 -0.22 -5.50
C PRO A 61 -16.22 0.16 -4.70
N SER A 62 -15.41 -0.84 -4.37
CA SER A 62 -14.12 -0.63 -3.72
C SER A 62 -13.32 0.32 -4.61
N LEU A 63 -12.94 1.50 -4.05
CA LEU A 63 -12.13 2.50 -4.74
C LEU A 63 -10.66 2.05 -4.89
N GLU A 64 -10.43 0.73 -4.92
CA GLU A 64 -9.11 0.11 -4.97
C GLU A 64 -9.17 -1.17 -5.79
N VAL A 65 -8.09 -1.49 -6.51
CA VAL A 65 -7.95 -2.79 -7.19
C VAL A 65 -7.84 -3.88 -6.15
N GLU A 66 -8.81 -4.78 -6.09
CA GLU A 66 -8.77 -5.96 -5.23
C GLU A 66 -7.97 -7.08 -5.89
N PHE A 67 -6.96 -7.59 -5.21
CA PHE A 67 -6.08 -8.65 -5.67
C PHE A 67 -6.30 -9.94 -4.87
N VAL A 68 -6.27 -11.08 -5.55
CA VAL A 68 -6.16 -12.39 -4.89
C VAL A 68 -4.70 -12.61 -4.52
N ARG A 69 -4.41 -12.72 -3.22
CA ARG A 69 -3.05 -12.89 -2.73
C ARG A 69 -2.59 -14.33 -2.88
N VAL A 70 -1.39 -14.53 -3.41
CA VAL A 70 -0.69 -15.81 -3.55
C VAL A 70 0.72 -15.67 -2.99
N ARG A 71 1.28 -16.71 -2.36
CA ARG A 71 2.56 -16.62 -1.63
C ARG A 71 3.65 -17.53 -2.17
N ASN A 72 3.30 -18.44 -3.06
CA ASN A 72 4.21 -19.42 -3.63
C ASN A 72 3.87 -19.72 -5.09
N GLU A 73 4.76 -20.45 -5.73
CA GLU A 73 4.63 -20.79 -7.15
C GLU A 73 3.43 -21.71 -7.44
N ALA A 74 3.12 -22.63 -6.55
CA ALA A 74 2.00 -23.55 -6.73
C ALA A 74 0.65 -22.80 -6.73
N GLU A 75 0.46 -21.91 -5.76
CA GLU A 75 -0.73 -21.05 -5.71
C GLU A 75 -0.82 -20.12 -6.94
N LEU A 76 0.32 -19.56 -7.36
CA LEU A 76 0.36 -18.71 -8.56
C LEU A 76 -0.08 -19.48 -9.80
N HIS A 77 0.49 -20.67 -10.02
CA HIS A 77 0.13 -21.52 -11.17
C HIS A 77 -1.33 -21.96 -11.12
N GLU A 78 -1.84 -22.34 -9.96
CA GLU A 78 -3.25 -22.69 -9.78
C GLU A 78 -4.17 -21.53 -10.19
N GLN A 79 -3.90 -20.32 -9.71
CA GLN A 79 -4.71 -19.14 -10.02
C GLN A 79 -4.60 -18.71 -11.49
N LEU A 80 -3.43 -18.86 -12.11
CA LEU A 80 -3.26 -18.64 -13.55
C LEU A 80 -4.01 -19.70 -14.38
N ALA A 81 -3.99 -20.96 -13.97
CA ALA A 81 -4.77 -22.03 -14.62
C ALA A 81 -6.28 -21.79 -14.51
N VAL A 82 -6.76 -21.26 -13.36
CA VAL A 82 -8.16 -20.84 -13.19
C VAL A 82 -8.51 -19.72 -14.17
N ALA A 83 -7.65 -18.72 -14.32
CA ALA A 83 -7.87 -17.63 -15.28
C ALA A 83 -7.93 -18.16 -16.72
N ALA A 84 -6.96 -18.98 -17.11
CA ALA A 84 -6.89 -19.56 -18.46
C ALA A 84 -8.10 -20.44 -18.78
N SER A 85 -8.54 -21.29 -17.83
CA SER A 85 -9.73 -22.12 -18.01
C SER A 85 -11.02 -21.30 -18.18
N ALA A 86 -11.07 -20.10 -17.59
CA ALA A 86 -12.15 -19.14 -17.76
C ALA A 86 -12.00 -18.28 -19.03
N GLY A 87 -10.93 -18.44 -19.82
CA GLY A 87 -10.62 -17.60 -20.97
C GLY A 87 -10.35 -16.14 -20.57
N GLN A 88 -9.87 -15.90 -19.36
CA GLN A 88 -9.62 -14.59 -18.76
C GLN A 88 -8.13 -14.28 -18.78
N GLU A 89 -7.78 -13.05 -19.13
CA GLU A 89 -6.41 -12.55 -18.95
C GLU A 89 -6.10 -12.39 -17.46
N ALA A 90 -4.81 -12.47 -17.10
CA ALA A 90 -4.40 -12.24 -15.73
C ALA A 90 -3.31 -11.18 -15.62
N VAL A 91 -3.31 -10.48 -14.49
CA VAL A 91 -2.23 -9.58 -14.07
C VAL A 91 -1.72 -10.06 -12.70
N VAL A 92 -0.41 -10.12 -12.56
CA VAL A 92 0.27 -10.49 -11.32
C VAL A 92 1.07 -9.28 -10.86
N ASP A 93 0.68 -8.70 -9.73
CA ASP A 93 1.45 -7.70 -9.01
C ASP A 93 2.41 -8.41 -8.06
N VAL A 94 3.72 -8.17 -8.23
CA VAL A 94 4.76 -8.71 -7.36
C VAL A 94 5.01 -7.71 -6.24
N TYR A 95 4.64 -8.11 -5.04
CA TYR A 95 4.53 -7.25 -3.85
C TYR A 95 5.38 -7.76 -2.70
N ALA A 96 5.77 -6.86 -1.81
CA ALA A 96 6.24 -7.18 -0.47
C ALA A 96 5.95 -6.02 0.49
N ASP A 97 5.71 -6.32 1.78
CA ASP A 97 5.41 -5.31 2.80
C ASP A 97 6.56 -4.32 3.03
N TRP A 98 7.80 -4.76 2.84
CA TRP A 98 8.99 -3.91 2.94
C TRP A 98 9.29 -3.09 1.67
N CYS A 99 8.50 -3.26 0.60
CA CYS A 99 8.67 -2.56 -0.68
C CYS A 99 7.91 -1.22 -0.65
N VAL A 100 8.62 -0.12 -0.41
CA VAL A 100 8.02 1.23 -0.34
C VAL A 100 7.33 1.61 -1.65
N ALA A 101 7.95 1.34 -2.80
CA ALA A 101 7.37 1.59 -4.11
C ALA A 101 6.06 0.81 -4.36
N CYS A 102 5.96 -0.43 -3.84
CA CYS A 102 4.72 -1.21 -3.91
C CYS A 102 3.59 -0.54 -3.11
N GLN A 103 3.91 -0.04 -1.91
CA GLN A 103 2.95 0.68 -1.08
C GLN A 103 2.50 1.99 -1.73
N ASP A 104 3.40 2.70 -2.40
CA ASP A 104 3.05 3.91 -3.15
C ASP A 104 2.15 3.60 -4.35
N MET A 105 2.44 2.53 -5.11
CA MET A 105 1.56 2.06 -6.18
C MET A 105 0.18 1.67 -5.65
N ALA A 106 0.08 1.00 -4.50
CA ALA A 106 -1.18 0.65 -3.87
C ALA A 106 -2.01 1.89 -3.49
N ARG A 107 -1.35 2.97 -3.03
CA ARG A 107 -2.02 4.21 -2.62
C ARG A 107 -2.40 5.12 -3.79
N THR A 108 -1.70 5.03 -4.91
CA THR A 108 -1.83 5.95 -6.04
C THR A 108 -2.33 5.25 -7.29
N THR A 109 -1.51 4.39 -7.91
CA THR A 109 -1.78 3.75 -9.21
C THR A 109 -2.99 2.84 -9.14
N PHE A 110 -3.10 1.99 -8.12
CA PHE A 110 -4.21 1.04 -7.97
C PHE A 110 -5.50 1.66 -7.39
N ARG A 111 -5.48 2.96 -7.07
CA ARG A 111 -6.67 3.75 -6.72
C ARG A 111 -7.16 4.67 -7.85
N ASP A 112 -6.42 4.75 -8.94
CA ASP A 112 -6.89 5.50 -10.11
C ASP A 112 -8.07 4.75 -10.77
N ALA A 113 -9.20 5.43 -10.89
CA ALA A 113 -10.43 4.85 -11.44
C ALA A 113 -10.26 4.29 -12.85
N ARG A 114 -9.36 4.88 -13.65
CA ARG A 114 -9.03 4.40 -14.99
C ARG A 114 -8.29 3.07 -14.94
N VAL A 115 -7.35 2.92 -13.99
CA VAL A 115 -6.60 1.67 -13.77
C VAL A 115 -7.52 0.58 -13.24
N ILE A 116 -8.38 0.90 -12.26
CA ILE A 116 -9.39 -0.04 -11.74
C ILE A 116 -10.25 -0.57 -12.88
N LYS A 117 -10.74 0.33 -13.74
CA LYS A 117 -11.56 -0.04 -14.91
C LYS A 117 -10.78 -0.89 -15.91
N ALA A 118 -9.52 -0.55 -16.19
CA ALA A 118 -8.69 -1.27 -17.16
C ALA A 118 -8.32 -2.69 -16.67
N LEU A 119 -8.10 -2.87 -15.37
CA LEU A 119 -7.77 -4.17 -14.77
C LEU A 119 -9.01 -4.99 -14.40
N ALA A 120 -10.21 -4.39 -14.39
CA ALA A 120 -11.45 -5.08 -13.99
C ALA A 120 -11.73 -6.38 -14.75
N PRO A 121 -11.50 -6.51 -16.08
CA PRO A 121 -11.75 -7.74 -16.82
C PRO A 121 -10.70 -8.83 -16.56
N MET A 122 -9.56 -8.49 -15.95
CA MET A 122 -8.46 -9.42 -15.71
C MET A 122 -8.59 -10.13 -14.36
N ARG A 123 -8.08 -11.36 -14.27
CA ARG A 123 -7.79 -12.00 -12.99
C ARG A 123 -6.64 -11.25 -12.33
N ARG A 124 -6.85 -10.67 -11.17
CA ARG A 124 -5.90 -9.84 -10.46
C ARG A 124 -5.27 -10.64 -9.33
N LEU A 125 -3.98 -10.93 -9.46
CA LEU A 125 -3.21 -11.72 -8.51
C LEU A 125 -2.12 -10.85 -7.90
N GLN A 126 -1.85 -11.01 -6.61
CA GLN A 126 -0.73 -10.38 -5.92
C GLN A 126 0.19 -11.46 -5.38
N LEU A 127 1.39 -11.55 -5.94
CA LEU A 127 2.45 -12.45 -5.46
C LEU A 127 3.16 -11.78 -4.28
N ASP A 128 2.81 -12.20 -3.08
CA ASP A 128 3.32 -11.66 -1.83
C ASP A 128 4.64 -12.34 -1.44
N LEU A 129 5.72 -11.58 -1.50
CA LEU A 129 7.08 -12.00 -1.18
C LEU A 129 7.59 -11.42 0.16
N SER A 130 6.69 -10.98 1.03
CA SER A 130 7.04 -10.30 2.29
C SER A 130 7.93 -11.16 3.20
N ASP A 131 7.72 -12.47 3.22
CA ASP A 131 8.50 -13.43 4.03
C ASP A 131 9.93 -13.62 3.52
N ASN A 132 10.22 -13.25 2.27
CA ASN A 132 11.54 -13.34 1.63
C ASN A 132 12.24 -14.70 1.82
N THR A 133 11.49 -15.78 1.70
CA THR A 133 12.00 -17.16 1.88
C THR A 133 12.98 -17.55 0.76
N PRO A 134 13.83 -18.58 0.95
CA PRO A 134 14.64 -19.12 -0.14
C PRO A 134 13.83 -19.52 -1.37
N ALA A 135 12.69 -20.17 -1.18
CA ALA A 135 11.78 -20.57 -2.27
C ALA A 135 11.22 -19.36 -3.05
N GLN A 136 10.89 -18.27 -2.35
CA GLN A 136 10.44 -17.03 -3.00
C GLN A 136 11.55 -16.36 -3.80
N ARG A 137 12.80 -16.39 -3.32
CA ARG A 137 13.96 -15.88 -4.09
C ARG A 137 14.25 -16.72 -5.33
N GLU A 138 14.13 -18.05 -5.24
CA GLU A 138 14.26 -18.94 -6.40
C GLU A 138 13.13 -18.69 -7.41
N LEU A 139 11.90 -18.46 -6.94
CA LEU A 139 10.77 -18.10 -7.81
C LEU A 139 11.06 -16.80 -8.58
N LEU A 140 11.56 -15.77 -7.93
CA LEU A 140 11.98 -14.53 -8.61
C LEU A 140 13.02 -14.80 -9.71
N GLN A 141 14.01 -15.66 -9.45
CA GLN A 141 15.02 -16.02 -10.45
C GLN A 141 14.41 -16.75 -11.66
N ARG A 142 13.48 -17.71 -11.41
CA ARG A 142 12.77 -18.42 -12.49
C ARG A 142 11.92 -17.46 -13.32
N LEU A 143 11.24 -16.53 -12.67
CA LEU A 143 10.48 -15.47 -13.33
C LEU A 143 11.36 -14.40 -13.99
N LYS A 144 12.69 -14.46 -13.81
CA LYS A 144 13.66 -13.45 -14.30
C LYS A 144 13.31 -12.04 -13.81
N LEU A 145 12.98 -11.93 -12.53
CA LEU A 145 12.68 -10.67 -11.84
C LEU A 145 13.80 -10.34 -10.86
N TYR A 146 14.10 -9.06 -10.72
CA TYR A 146 15.07 -8.56 -9.73
C TYR A 146 14.47 -8.44 -8.33
N GLY A 147 13.13 -8.23 -8.24
CA GLY A 147 12.39 -8.04 -7.01
C GLY A 147 11.11 -7.22 -7.23
N PRO A 148 10.35 -6.93 -6.14
CA PRO A 148 9.23 -6.02 -6.19
C PRO A 148 9.69 -4.54 -6.28
N PRO A 149 8.90 -3.64 -6.91
CA PRO A 149 7.66 -3.92 -7.58
C PRO A 149 7.87 -4.46 -8.99
N ALA A 150 7.02 -5.40 -9.40
CA ALA A 150 6.94 -5.82 -10.80
C ALA A 150 5.50 -6.22 -11.15
N MET A 151 5.12 -6.07 -12.42
CA MET A 151 3.84 -6.52 -12.92
C MET A 151 4.04 -7.44 -14.11
N LEU A 152 3.40 -8.60 -14.09
CA LEU A 152 3.39 -9.60 -15.16
C LEU A 152 1.99 -9.69 -15.72
N PHE A 153 1.88 -9.83 -17.03
CA PHE A 153 0.61 -9.94 -17.73
C PHE A 153 0.55 -11.26 -18.48
N TYR A 154 -0.56 -11.96 -18.34
CA TYR A 154 -0.81 -13.25 -18.97
C TYR A 154 -2.01 -13.15 -19.89
N ASP A 155 -1.92 -13.80 -21.03
CA ASP A 155 -3.04 -13.88 -21.97
C ASP A 155 -4.08 -14.94 -21.53
N ARG A 156 -5.11 -15.11 -22.34
CA ARG A 156 -6.20 -16.07 -22.07
C ARG A 156 -5.78 -17.54 -22.14
N ASN A 157 -4.62 -17.84 -22.69
CA ASN A 157 -4.07 -19.19 -22.72
C ASN A 157 -3.17 -19.47 -21.50
N GLY A 158 -2.88 -18.46 -20.68
CA GLY A 158 -1.96 -18.55 -19.56
C GLY A 158 -0.51 -18.27 -19.94
N ASP A 159 -0.24 -17.78 -21.17
CA ASP A 159 1.09 -17.43 -21.62
C ASP A 159 1.44 -15.99 -21.22
N GLU A 160 2.67 -15.78 -20.74
CA GLU A 160 3.11 -14.45 -20.33
C GLU A 160 3.35 -13.53 -21.53
N LYS A 161 2.73 -12.35 -21.48
CA LYS A 161 2.97 -11.24 -22.42
C LYS A 161 4.24 -10.47 -22.01
N GLN A 162 5.41 -11.02 -22.27
CA GLN A 162 6.70 -10.45 -21.81
C GLN A 162 6.92 -8.98 -22.25
N ALA A 163 6.40 -8.58 -23.40
CA ALA A 163 6.48 -7.19 -23.88
C ALA A 163 5.71 -6.20 -22.98
N MET A 164 4.74 -6.67 -22.21
CA MET A 164 3.94 -5.87 -21.28
C MET A 164 4.51 -5.84 -19.87
N ARG A 165 5.54 -6.64 -19.58
CA ARG A 165 6.16 -6.73 -18.25
C ARG A 165 6.63 -5.37 -17.75
N VAL A 166 6.40 -5.08 -16.48
CA VAL A 166 6.90 -3.91 -15.76
C VAL A 166 7.79 -4.40 -14.63
N GLN A 167 8.98 -3.82 -14.48
CA GLN A 167 9.95 -4.20 -13.43
C GLN A 167 10.42 -2.98 -12.63
N SER A 168 9.53 -2.03 -12.42
CA SER A 168 9.78 -0.81 -11.64
C SER A 168 8.47 -0.22 -11.17
N GLU A 169 8.56 0.73 -10.26
CA GLU A 169 7.44 1.58 -9.91
C GLU A 169 6.82 2.21 -11.16
N THR A 170 5.50 2.18 -11.25
CA THR A 170 4.78 2.63 -12.43
C THR A 170 3.53 3.41 -12.02
N GLY A 171 3.43 4.65 -12.49
CA GLY A 171 2.25 5.49 -12.29
C GLY A 171 1.09 5.10 -13.22
N ALA A 172 -0.11 5.59 -12.90
CA ALA A 172 -1.36 5.24 -13.59
C ALA A 172 -1.29 5.48 -15.10
N ASP A 173 -0.80 6.63 -15.55
CA ASP A 173 -0.74 6.96 -16.98
C ASP A 173 0.22 6.04 -17.77
N ALA A 174 1.37 5.70 -17.18
CA ALA A 174 2.32 4.79 -17.78
C ALA A 174 1.77 3.36 -17.88
N LEU A 175 1.06 2.91 -16.85
CA LEU A 175 0.40 1.60 -16.84
C LEU A 175 -0.71 1.54 -17.90
N LEU A 176 -1.58 2.55 -17.96
CA LEU A 176 -2.66 2.63 -18.95
C LEU A 176 -2.12 2.65 -20.38
N LYS A 177 -1.08 3.43 -20.66
CA LYS A 177 -0.41 3.43 -21.95
C LYS A 177 0.09 2.04 -22.34
N ARG A 178 0.59 1.26 -21.40
CA ARG A 178 1.08 -0.11 -21.62
C ARG A 178 -0.07 -1.09 -21.86
N LEU A 179 -1.21 -0.88 -21.21
CA LEU A 179 -2.43 -1.67 -21.41
C LEU A 179 -3.16 -1.35 -22.73
N GLY A 180 -2.76 -0.27 -23.41
CA GLY A 180 -3.41 0.15 -24.65
C GLY A 180 -4.73 0.89 -24.46
N SER A 181 -4.91 1.45 -23.27
CA SER A 181 -6.15 2.16 -22.85
C SER A 181 -5.96 3.67 -22.86
#